data_2e0d16ab5fcd2c618fd02e0d401213d7
#
_entry.id   2e0d16ab5fcd2c618fd02e0d401213d7
#
_cell.length_a   1.000
_cell.length_b   1.000
_cell.length_c   1.000
_cell.angle_alpha   90.00
_cell.angle_beta   90.00
_cell.angle_gamma   90.00
#
_symmetry.space_group_name_H-M   'P 1'
#
loop_
_entity.id
_entity.type
_entity.pdbx_description
1 polymer ?
#
loop_
_entity_poly.entity_id
_entity_poly.type
_entity_poly.pdbx_seq_one_letter_code
_entity_poly.pdbx_strand_id
1 'polypeptide(L)'
;MNDVPNRPAVPRPPGYPADLERDWHTADGTVVHIRPLRPDDLESEIQFVQGLSEQTLYLRLQYSMREVSRADAERLLAIDYHDLMAIGALVDEPQGETIVGVSRYARIDDSDRAECAIVVTDAWHGRGLGTELMRSLGIAARARGIRTLEGTSLGENQR
;
A
#
# COMPACT_ATOMS: atom_id res chain seq x y z
N MET A 1 3.11 -0.83 30.88
CA MET A 1 3.43 0.49 30.28
C MET A 1 3.92 0.25 28.88
N ASN A 2 3.08 0.52 27.90
CA ASN A 2 3.49 0.44 26.51
C ASN A 2 4.17 1.76 26.16
N ASP A 3 5.48 1.77 26.18
CA ASP A 3 6.26 2.84 25.57
C ASP A 3 6.00 2.77 24.06
N VAL A 4 4.98 3.50 23.61
CA VAL A 4 4.88 3.84 22.20
C VAL A 4 6.06 4.77 21.92
N PRO A 5 7.04 4.35 21.10
CA PRO A 5 8.12 5.26 20.77
C PRO A 5 7.51 6.54 20.23
N ASN A 6 7.89 7.65 20.85
CA ASN A 6 7.46 8.99 20.45
C ASN A 6 8.03 9.25 19.05
N ARG A 7 7.29 8.80 18.03
CA ARG A 7 7.63 9.12 16.65
C ARG A 7 7.45 10.61 16.46
N PRO A 8 8.43 11.31 15.93
CA PRO A 8 8.22 12.69 15.57
C PRO A 8 7.01 12.76 14.64
N ALA A 9 6.08 13.66 14.95
CA ALA A 9 4.91 13.86 14.13
C ALA A 9 5.35 14.31 12.74
N VAL A 10 5.31 13.38 11.77
CA VAL A 10 5.59 13.69 10.37
C VAL A 10 4.42 14.54 9.85
N PRO A 11 4.69 15.72 9.24
CA PRO A 11 3.62 16.54 8.70
C PRO A 11 2.75 15.74 7.72
N ARG A 12 1.45 15.75 7.96
CA ARG A 12 0.49 15.11 7.07
C ARG A 12 0.15 16.04 5.91
N PRO A 13 0.15 15.58 4.66
CA PRO A 13 -0.22 16.43 3.54
C PRO A 13 -1.70 16.81 3.59
N PRO A 14 -2.10 17.90 2.90
CA PRO A 14 -3.50 18.29 2.83
C PRO A 14 -4.40 17.17 2.34
N GLY A 15 -5.54 16.98 3.00
CA GLY A 15 -6.50 15.92 2.65
C GLY A 15 -6.12 14.52 3.12
N TYR A 16 -5.01 14.37 3.83
CA TYR A 16 -4.57 13.07 4.33
C TYR A 16 -5.60 12.48 5.30
N PRO A 17 -6.11 11.26 5.01
CA PRO A 17 -7.16 10.66 5.84
C PRO A 17 -6.58 9.95 7.07
N ALA A 18 -6.29 10.71 8.12
CA ALA A 18 -5.70 10.20 9.35
C ALA A 18 -6.57 9.15 10.05
N ASP A 19 -7.86 9.15 9.83
CA ASP A 19 -8.80 8.17 10.35
C ASP A 19 -8.61 6.75 9.79
N LEU A 20 -7.85 6.61 8.70
CA LEU A 20 -7.49 5.32 8.13
C LEU A 20 -6.22 4.71 8.74
N GLU A 21 -5.52 5.44 9.60
CA GLU A 21 -4.35 4.92 10.32
C GLU A 21 -4.79 3.96 11.43
N ARG A 22 -4.20 2.76 11.45
CA ARG A 22 -4.46 1.77 12.49
C ARG A 22 -3.32 0.77 12.61
N ASP A 23 -3.23 0.12 13.76
CA ASP A 23 -2.33 -1.01 13.96
C ASP A 23 -3.10 -2.31 13.78
N TRP A 24 -2.49 -3.25 13.09
CA TRP A 24 -2.99 -4.61 12.92
C TRP A 24 -1.95 -5.59 13.45
N HIS A 25 -2.41 -6.65 14.10
CA HIS A 25 -1.53 -7.67 14.67
C HIS A 25 -1.68 -8.97 13.91
N THR A 26 -0.54 -9.56 13.53
CA THR A 26 -0.50 -10.91 12.97
C THR A 26 -0.81 -11.95 14.06
N ALA A 27 -1.03 -13.20 13.67
CA ALA A 27 -1.28 -14.29 14.61
C ALA A 27 -0.12 -14.49 15.60
N ASP A 28 1.13 -14.19 15.20
CA ASP A 28 2.31 -14.28 16.06
C ASP A 28 2.57 -13.03 16.91
N GLY A 29 1.68 -12.03 16.83
CA GLY A 29 1.77 -10.80 17.60
C GLY A 29 2.60 -9.69 16.98
N THR A 30 3.12 -9.87 15.77
CA THR A 30 3.83 -8.79 15.06
C THR A 30 2.88 -7.63 14.77
N VAL A 31 3.30 -6.41 15.10
CA VAL A 31 2.52 -5.20 14.85
C VAL A 31 2.80 -4.68 13.46
N VAL A 32 1.74 -4.45 12.68
CA VAL A 32 1.80 -3.84 11.36
C VAL A 32 1.03 -2.53 11.41
N HIS A 33 1.69 -1.44 11.02
CA HIS A 33 1.06 -0.13 10.90
C HIS A 33 0.42 -0.01 9.52
N ILE A 34 -0.88 0.11 9.48
CA ILE A 34 -1.63 0.30 8.23
C ILE A 34 -2.04 1.75 8.15
N ARG A 35 -1.60 2.43 7.12
CA ARG A 35 -1.88 3.85 6.92
C ARG A 35 -1.78 4.26 5.45
N PRO A 36 -2.47 5.36 5.06
CA PRO A 36 -2.24 5.93 3.73
C PRO A 36 -0.78 6.33 3.54
N LEU A 37 -0.27 6.11 2.33
CA LEU A 37 1.08 6.53 1.97
C LEU A 37 1.13 8.04 1.75
N ARG A 38 2.31 8.61 1.89
CA ARG A 38 2.60 10.04 1.79
C ARG A 38 3.78 10.28 0.86
N PRO A 39 3.95 11.48 0.31
CA PRO A 39 5.11 11.79 -0.52
C PRO A 39 6.46 11.54 0.16
N ASP A 40 6.54 11.71 1.47
CA ASP A 40 7.76 11.43 2.25
C ASP A 40 8.04 9.93 2.45
N ASP A 41 7.18 9.04 1.98
CA ASP A 41 7.44 7.60 1.93
C ASP A 41 8.27 7.17 0.71
N LEU A 42 8.80 8.10 -0.07
CA LEU A 42 9.47 7.81 -1.34
C LEU A 42 10.59 6.79 -1.23
N GLU A 43 11.49 6.96 -0.27
CA GLU A 43 12.62 6.03 -0.11
C GLU A 43 12.14 4.63 0.30
N SER A 44 11.15 4.55 1.18
CA SER A 44 10.54 3.27 1.58
C SER A 44 9.83 2.59 0.41
N GLU A 45 9.15 3.36 -0.44
CA GLU A 45 8.49 2.84 -1.65
C GLU A 45 9.50 2.30 -2.66
N ILE A 46 10.61 3.01 -2.87
CA ILE A 46 11.69 2.55 -3.75
C ILE A 46 12.24 1.22 -3.25
N GLN A 47 12.57 1.13 -1.97
CA GLN A 47 13.07 -0.10 -1.36
C GLN A 47 12.06 -1.26 -1.47
N PHE A 48 10.79 -0.96 -1.26
CA PHE A 48 9.71 -1.95 -1.37
C PHE A 48 9.64 -2.54 -2.78
N VAL A 49 9.62 -1.70 -3.82
CA VAL A 49 9.52 -2.14 -5.20
C VAL A 49 10.78 -2.89 -5.64
N GLN A 50 11.96 -2.41 -5.25
CA GLN A 50 13.22 -3.08 -5.56
C GLN A 50 13.35 -4.46 -4.90
N GLY A 51 12.70 -4.66 -3.74
CA GLY A 51 12.70 -5.93 -3.03
C GLY A 51 11.70 -6.95 -3.54
N LEU A 52 10.81 -6.59 -4.48
CA LEU A 52 9.84 -7.51 -5.05
C LEU A 52 10.51 -8.50 -6.01
N SER A 53 10.01 -9.73 -6.06
CA SER A 53 10.48 -10.69 -7.04
C SER A 53 10.15 -10.24 -8.46
N GLU A 54 10.97 -10.65 -9.45
CA GLU A 54 10.71 -10.34 -10.87
C GLU A 54 9.32 -10.79 -11.30
N GLN A 55 8.88 -11.94 -10.83
CA GLN A 55 7.55 -12.47 -11.12
C GLN A 55 6.46 -11.56 -10.56
N THR A 56 6.59 -11.10 -9.32
CA THR A 56 5.64 -10.18 -8.69
C THR A 56 5.59 -8.85 -9.45
N LEU A 57 6.75 -8.29 -9.84
CA LEU A 57 6.83 -7.07 -10.64
C LEU A 57 6.15 -7.24 -11.99
N TYR A 58 6.42 -8.34 -12.69
CA TYR A 58 5.81 -8.62 -13.98
C TYR A 58 4.30 -8.76 -13.88
N LEU A 59 3.82 -9.59 -12.95
CA LEU A 59 2.39 -9.83 -12.74
C LEU A 59 1.64 -8.56 -12.32
N ARG A 60 2.30 -7.69 -11.58
CA ARG A 60 1.68 -6.50 -10.99
C ARG A 60 1.73 -5.28 -11.92
N LEU A 61 2.88 -5.02 -12.53
CA LEU A 61 3.11 -3.82 -13.35
C LEU A 61 3.06 -4.10 -14.85
N GLN A 62 2.97 -5.37 -15.24
CA GLN A 62 3.06 -5.83 -16.63
C GLN A 62 4.37 -5.39 -17.32
N TYR A 63 5.42 -5.18 -16.52
CA TYR A 63 6.73 -4.80 -16.97
C TYR A 63 7.77 -5.84 -16.58
N SER A 64 8.67 -6.17 -17.51
CA SER A 64 9.92 -6.84 -17.18
C SER A 64 10.96 -5.79 -16.78
N MET A 65 10.71 -5.05 -15.71
CA MET A 65 11.62 -4.01 -15.26
C MET A 65 12.56 -4.55 -14.20
N ARG A 66 13.86 -4.49 -14.48
CA ARG A 66 14.89 -4.82 -13.51
C ARG A 66 15.18 -3.67 -12.53
N GLU A 67 14.76 -2.46 -12.89
CA GLU A 67 14.98 -1.27 -12.07
C GLU A 67 13.74 -0.38 -12.10
N VAL A 68 13.29 0.03 -10.93
CA VAL A 68 12.27 1.05 -10.79
C VAL A 68 12.97 2.38 -10.59
N SER A 69 12.72 3.32 -11.50
CA SER A 69 13.30 4.65 -11.39
C SER A 69 12.66 5.44 -10.24
N ARG A 70 13.42 6.44 -9.74
CA ARG A 70 12.89 7.39 -8.77
C ARG A 70 11.62 8.08 -9.28
N ALA A 71 11.59 8.44 -10.56
CA ALA A 71 10.43 9.05 -11.21
C ALA A 71 9.20 8.14 -11.19
N ASP A 72 9.39 6.82 -11.36
CA ASP A 72 8.29 5.85 -11.27
C ASP A 72 7.73 5.78 -9.84
N ALA A 73 8.59 5.77 -8.83
CA ALA A 73 8.18 5.78 -7.43
C ALA A 73 7.47 7.09 -7.06
N GLU A 74 7.94 8.23 -7.54
CA GLU A 74 7.28 9.52 -7.34
C GLU A 74 5.86 9.53 -7.92
N ARG A 75 5.67 8.94 -9.11
CA ARG A 75 4.33 8.80 -9.72
C ARG A 75 3.42 7.90 -8.88
N LEU A 76 3.95 6.84 -8.29
CA LEU A 76 3.17 5.97 -7.41
C LEU A 76 2.73 6.66 -6.12
N LEU A 77 3.42 7.71 -5.70
CA LEU A 77 3.10 8.49 -4.51
C LEU A 77 2.36 9.80 -4.81
N ALA A 78 2.05 10.08 -6.08
CA ALA A 78 1.21 11.21 -6.47
C ALA A 78 -0.27 10.90 -6.16
N ILE A 79 -0.61 10.90 -4.88
CA ILE A 79 -1.90 10.48 -4.32
C ILE A 79 -2.68 11.71 -3.90
N ASP A 80 -3.94 11.82 -4.33
CA ASP A 80 -4.85 12.89 -3.94
C ASP A 80 -5.78 12.50 -2.77
N TYR A 81 -5.74 11.25 -2.32
CA TYR A 81 -6.59 10.68 -1.25
C TYR A 81 -8.08 10.69 -1.58
N HIS A 82 -8.45 10.88 -2.80
CA HIS A 82 -9.82 10.87 -3.28
C HIS A 82 -9.98 9.92 -4.47
N ASP A 83 -9.46 10.31 -5.63
CA ASP A 83 -9.50 9.50 -6.85
C ASP A 83 -8.33 8.53 -6.94
N LEU A 84 -7.22 8.87 -6.29
CA LEU A 84 -6.02 8.05 -6.19
C LEU A 84 -5.72 7.79 -4.70
N MET A 85 -5.69 6.54 -4.31
CA MET A 85 -5.41 6.12 -2.94
C MET A 85 -4.34 5.04 -2.92
N ALA A 86 -3.45 5.12 -1.95
CA ALA A 86 -2.52 4.04 -1.65
C ALA A 86 -2.45 3.87 -0.13
N ILE A 87 -2.64 2.64 0.33
CA ILE A 87 -2.55 2.27 1.73
C ILE A 87 -1.38 1.31 1.89
N GLY A 88 -0.44 1.67 2.75
CA GLY A 88 0.73 0.87 3.05
C GLY A 88 0.57 0.07 4.33
N ALA A 89 1.23 -1.07 4.35
CA ALA A 89 1.48 -1.85 5.55
C ALA A 89 2.96 -1.73 5.89
N LEU A 90 3.26 -1.20 7.06
CA LEU A 90 4.63 -0.88 7.48
C LEU A 90 4.96 -1.59 8.78
N VAL A 91 6.19 -2.07 8.88
CA VAL A 91 6.72 -2.68 10.11
C VAL A 91 7.93 -1.90 10.57
N ASP A 92 8.13 -1.86 11.89
CA ASP A 92 9.32 -1.26 12.49
C ASP A 92 10.49 -2.20 12.38
N GLU A 93 11.57 -1.73 11.79
CA GLU A 93 12.84 -2.41 11.72
C GLU A 93 13.95 -1.50 12.27
N PRO A 94 15.14 -2.03 12.60
CA PRO A 94 16.22 -1.21 13.18
C PRO A 94 16.59 0.02 12.36
N GLN A 95 16.47 -0.04 11.04
CA GLN A 95 16.74 1.06 10.12
C GLN A 95 15.56 2.04 9.95
N GLY A 96 14.39 1.74 10.52
CA GLY A 96 13.19 2.55 10.42
C GLY A 96 11.98 1.76 9.94
N GLU A 97 10.92 2.44 9.51
CA GLU A 97 9.73 1.79 8.98
C GLU A 97 9.99 1.22 7.58
N THR A 98 9.58 -0.02 7.39
CA THR A 98 9.70 -0.73 6.11
C THR A 98 8.32 -1.09 5.58
N ILE A 99 8.05 -0.78 4.33
CA ILE A 99 6.82 -1.19 3.64
C ILE A 99 6.91 -2.67 3.31
N VAL A 100 5.90 -3.44 3.70
CA VAL A 100 5.80 -4.87 3.41
C VAL A 100 4.59 -5.21 2.53
N GLY A 101 3.72 -4.25 2.30
CA GLY A 101 2.58 -4.41 1.40
C GLY A 101 1.94 -3.06 1.09
N VAL A 102 1.28 -2.97 -0.06
CA VAL A 102 0.55 -1.78 -0.49
C VAL A 102 -0.70 -2.20 -1.23
N SER A 103 -1.80 -1.55 -0.93
CA SER A 103 -3.02 -1.60 -1.74
C SER A 103 -3.29 -0.23 -2.35
N ARG A 104 -3.76 -0.20 -3.60
CA ARG A 104 -4.00 1.04 -4.35
C ARG A 104 -5.31 0.98 -5.10
N TYR A 105 -5.94 2.12 -5.29
CA TYR A 105 -6.96 2.27 -6.31
C TYR A 105 -6.78 3.55 -7.12
N ALA A 106 -7.27 3.52 -8.35
CA ALA A 106 -7.43 4.68 -9.20
C ALA A 106 -8.86 4.69 -9.72
N ARG A 107 -9.59 5.78 -9.47
CA ARG A 107 -10.97 5.94 -9.97
C ARG A 107 -10.96 5.94 -11.49
N ILE A 108 -11.93 5.23 -12.10
CA ILE A 108 -12.12 5.18 -13.54
C ILE A 108 -13.03 6.35 -13.93
N ASP A 109 -12.46 7.35 -14.59
CA ASP A 109 -13.14 8.59 -14.95
C ASP A 109 -13.86 9.20 -13.73
N ASP A 110 -15.03 9.78 -13.87
CA ASP A 110 -15.85 10.31 -12.78
C ASP A 110 -16.89 9.29 -12.30
N SER A 111 -16.63 8.00 -12.48
CA SER A 111 -17.55 6.93 -12.13
C SER A 111 -17.47 6.51 -10.67
N ASP A 112 -18.33 5.59 -10.25
CA ASP A 112 -18.29 4.92 -8.95
C ASP A 112 -17.43 3.63 -8.97
N ARG A 113 -16.59 3.47 -9.99
CA ARG A 113 -15.70 2.32 -10.19
C ARG A 113 -14.25 2.77 -10.10
N ALA A 114 -13.43 1.91 -9.54
CA ALA A 114 -11.98 2.13 -9.49
C ALA A 114 -11.22 0.85 -9.81
N GLU A 115 -10.09 1.01 -10.45
CA GLU A 115 -9.13 -0.07 -10.65
C GLU A 115 -8.26 -0.19 -9.41
N CYS A 116 -8.14 -1.40 -8.86
CA CYS A 116 -7.38 -1.65 -7.63
C CYS A 116 -6.28 -2.68 -7.84
N ALA A 117 -5.34 -2.64 -6.91
CA ALA A 117 -4.21 -3.55 -6.93
C ALA A 117 -3.63 -3.71 -5.52
N ILE A 118 -3.16 -4.91 -5.23
CA ILE A 118 -2.52 -5.24 -3.96
C ILE A 118 -1.22 -5.96 -4.25
N VAL A 119 -0.17 -5.54 -3.56
CA VAL A 119 1.14 -6.18 -3.62
C VAL A 119 1.65 -6.38 -2.19
N VAL A 120 2.09 -7.60 -1.89
CA VAL A 120 2.68 -7.97 -0.60
C VAL A 120 4.02 -8.63 -0.88
N THR A 121 5.06 -8.30 -0.11
CA THR A 121 6.37 -8.95 -0.26
C THR A 121 6.27 -10.44 0.03
N ASP A 122 7.12 -11.23 -0.63
CA ASP A 122 7.06 -12.69 -0.55
C ASP A 122 7.15 -13.22 0.90
N ALA A 123 7.99 -12.59 1.72
CA ALA A 123 8.16 -12.95 3.13
C ALA A 123 6.88 -12.77 3.96
N TRP A 124 5.92 -12.00 3.47
CA TRP A 124 4.67 -11.68 4.16
C TRP A 124 3.46 -12.39 3.55
N HIS A 125 3.65 -13.24 2.57
CA HIS A 125 2.58 -14.05 2.02
C HIS A 125 2.05 -15.05 3.06
N GLY A 126 0.76 -15.34 3.00
CA GLY A 126 0.13 -16.33 3.87
C GLY A 126 -0.11 -15.87 5.32
N ARG A 127 0.04 -14.59 5.63
CA ARG A 127 -0.18 -14.03 6.97
C ARG A 127 -1.49 -13.25 7.13
N GLY A 128 -2.30 -13.16 6.08
CA GLY A 128 -3.56 -12.41 6.08
C GLY A 128 -3.42 -10.94 5.76
N LEU A 129 -2.22 -10.46 5.45
CA LEU A 129 -1.96 -9.04 5.19
C LEU A 129 -2.70 -8.53 3.94
N GLY A 130 -2.74 -9.30 2.88
CA GLY A 130 -3.47 -8.93 1.66
C GLY A 130 -4.95 -8.67 1.94
N THR A 131 -5.58 -9.50 2.76
CA THR A 131 -6.98 -9.34 3.18
C THR A 131 -7.17 -8.05 3.97
N GLU A 132 -6.26 -7.74 4.90
CA GLU A 132 -6.33 -6.51 5.70
C GLU A 132 -6.13 -5.25 4.85
N LEU A 133 -5.20 -5.30 3.90
CA LEU A 133 -4.99 -4.20 2.95
C LEU A 133 -6.22 -3.99 2.07
N MET A 134 -6.85 -5.06 1.58
CA MET A 134 -8.07 -4.96 0.79
C MET A 134 -9.23 -4.39 1.60
N ARG A 135 -9.35 -4.80 2.85
CA ARG A 135 -10.38 -4.27 3.77
C ARG A 135 -10.20 -2.76 3.97
N SER A 136 -8.98 -2.32 4.25
CA SER A 136 -8.68 -0.90 4.43
C SER A 136 -8.95 -0.10 3.16
N LEU A 137 -8.56 -0.64 2.01
CA LEU A 137 -8.80 0.00 0.72
C LEU A 137 -10.30 0.11 0.43
N GLY A 138 -11.07 -0.93 0.71
CA GLY A 138 -12.52 -0.95 0.54
C GLY A 138 -13.23 0.10 1.41
N ILE A 139 -12.81 0.26 2.65
CA ILE A 139 -13.33 1.29 3.56
C ILE A 139 -13.06 2.68 2.99
N ALA A 140 -11.83 2.93 2.54
CA ALA A 140 -11.43 4.21 1.94
C ALA A 140 -12.23 4.52 0.68
N ALA A 141 -12.37 3.54 -0.20
CA ALA A 141 -13.11 3.66 -1.45
C ALA A 141 -14.59 3.96 -1.22
N ARG A 142 -15.23 3.23 -0.31
CA ARG A 142 -16.64 3.41 0.02
C ARG A 142 -16.93 4.82 0.56
N ALA A 143 -16.07 5.33 1.42
CA ALA A 143 -16.20 6.69 1.96
C ALA A 143 -16.11 7.76 0.87
N ARG A 144 -15.57 7.44 -0.29
CA ARG A 144 -15.37 8.35 -1.43
C ARG A 144 -16.31 8.06 -2.60
N GLY A 145 -17.38 7.31 -2.35
CA GLY A 145 -18.40 7.03 -3.34
C GLY A 145 -18.03 5.99 -4.39
N ILE A 146 -16.96 5.25 -4.17
CA ILE A 146 -16.57 4.13 -5.04
C ILE A 146 -17.31 2.88 -4.57
N ARG A 147 -18.07 2.26 -5.46
CA ARG A 147 -18.88 1.07 -5.16
C ARG A 147 -18.29 -0.21 -5.69
N THR A 148 -17.44 -0.11 -6.71
CA THR A 148 -16.83 -1.27 -7.36
C THR A 148 -15.34 -1.10 -7.47
N LEU A 149 -14.58 -2.06 -6.93
CA LEU A 149 -13.14 -2.17 -7.13
C LEU A 149 -12.90 -3.29 -8.14
N GLU A 150 -12.19 -2.97 -9.22
CA GLU A 150 -11.86 -3.91 -10.28
C GLU A 150 -10.37 -4.21 -10.25
N GLY A 151 -10.03 -5.47 -10.20
CA GLY A 151 -8.64 -5.92 -10.28
C GLY A 151 -8.43 -6.74 -11.53
N THR A 152 -7.31 -6.50 -12.21
CA THR A 152 -6.87 -7.35 -13.31
C THR A 152 -5.84 -8.33 -12.78
N SER A 153 -6.10 -9.63 -12.91
CA SER A 153 -5.10 -10.66 -12.65
C SER A 153 -4.68 -11.28 -13.98
N LEU A 154 -3.38 -11.50 -14.12
CA LEU A 154 -2.88 -12.37 -15.18
C LEU A 154 -3.21 -13.82 -14.82
N GLY A 155 -3.58 -14.64 -15.80
CA GLY A 155 -4.06 -16.02 -15.55
C GLY A 155 -3.08 -16.93 -14.81
N GLU A 156 -1.82 -16.55 -14.71
CA GLU A 156 -0.80 -17.23 -13.92
C GLU A 156 -0.84 -16.94 -12.42
N ASN A 157 -1.65 -15.96 -12.00
CA ASN A 157 -1.76 -15.52 -10.61
C ASN A 157 -2.92 -16.20 -9.86
N GLN A 158 -3.34 -17.39 -10.31
CA GLN A 158 -4.39 -18.17 -9.65
C GLN A 158 -3.80 -19.00 -8.51
N ARG A 159 -3.42 -18.36 -7.42
CA ARG A 159 -3.18 -19.04 -6.13
C ARG A 159 -3.54 -18.13 -4.97
#